data_f5319ce0b54edc8a619a816f6d52f3ce
#
_entry.id   f5319ce0b54edc8a619a816f6d52f3ce
#
_cell.length_a   1.000
_cell.length_b   1.000
_cell.length_c   1.000
_cell.angle_alpha   90.00
_cell.angle_beta   90.00
_cell.angle_gamma   90.00
#
_symmetry.space_group_name_H-M   'P 1'
#
loop_
_entity.id
_entity.type
_entity.pdbx_description
1 polymer ?
#
loop_
_entity_poly.entity_id
_entity_poly.type
_entity_poly.pdbx_seq_one_letter_code
_entity_poly.pdbx_strand_id
1 'polypeptide(L)'
;LAKHARSMTDHGFDFDYLHLDEDVFNELSFRDRDGHAVRMVEARTFNVTADAEHDSACGSWFELSLPVKDTVGAAQFWAPVAQTLLQMREEPTMHMRFDATRVPLGLSESIALKAPSLCFRNGDRKGLMALVEQRGFEIEKYPGYEGAFVAIKAPEGTTLFVFEEDFLGESYEVDESGDISDFPS
;
A
#
# COMPACT_ATOMS: atom_id res chain seq x y z
N LEU A 1 13.23 0.86 -15.68
CA LEU A 1 13.79 0.74 -14.32
C LEU A 1 15.07 1.57 -14.15
N ALA A 2 15.99 1.61 -15.13
CA ALA A 2 17.26 2.34 -15.04
C ALA A 2 17.10 3.83 -14.72
N LYS A 3 16.07 4.51 -15.27
CA LYS A 3 15.77 5.91 -14.94
C LYS A 3 15.35 6.09 -13.47
N HIS A 4 14.53 5.17 -12.97
CA HIS A 4 14.12 5.17 -11.56
C HIS A 4 15.31 4.92 -10.62
N ALA A 5 16.16 3.94 -10.94
CA ALA A 5 17.35 3.65 -10.15
C ALA A 5 18.29 4.88 -10.03
N ARG A 6 18.49 5.63 -11.12
CA ARG A 6 19.28 6.88 -11.08
C ARG A 6 18.65 7.92 -10.16
N SER A 7 17.34 8.17 -10.35
CA SER A 7 16.61 9.12 -9.49
C SER A 7 16.70 8.73 -8.01
N MET A 8 16.55 7.44 -7.70
CA MET A 8 16.66 6.94 -6.33
C MET A 8 18.07 7.13 -5.78
N THR A 9 19.11 6.87 -6.59
CA THR A 9 20.51 7.14 -6.20
C THR A 9 20.74 8.60 -5.88
N ASP A 10 20.22 9.52 -6.71
CA ASP A 10 20.34 10.96 -6.52
C ASP A 10 19.64 11.43 -5.21
N HIS A 11 18.65 10.68 -4.74
CA HIS A 11 17.96 10.91 -3.46
C HIS A 11 18.52 10.08 -2.29
N GLY A 12 19.68 9.46 -2.46
CA GLY A 12 20.39 8.77 -1.39
C GLY A 12 19.86 7.38 -1.02
N PHE A 13 19.16 6.71 -1.93
CA PHE A 13 18.75 5.32 -1.72
C PHE A 13 19.95 4.37 -1.77
N ASP A 14 20.06 3.53 -0.76
CA ASP A 14 20.98 2.39 -0.75
C ASP A 14 20.28 1.14 -1.27
N PHE A 15 20.88 0.47 -2.24
CA PHE A 15 20.34 -0.76 -2.82
C PHE A 15 20.98 -1.99 -2.18
N ASP A 16 20.15 -2.92 -1.71
CA ASP A 16 20.60 -4.27 -1.35
C ASP A 16 21.07 -5.05 -2.59
N TYR A 17 20.44 -4.78 -3.73
CA TYR A 17 20.76 -5.36 -5.02
C TYR A 17 20.40 -4.38 -6.14
N LEU A 18 21.28 -4.27 -7.14
CA LEU A 18 21.06 -3.48 -8.35
C LEU A 18 21.65 -4.20 -9.54
N HIS A 19 20.82 -4.58 -10.48
CA HIS A 19 21.20 -5.16 -11.76
C HIS A 19 20.52 -4.41 -12.89
N LEU A 20 21.34 -3.76 -13.73
CA LEU A 20 20.87 -3.00 -14.90
C LEU A 20 21.70 -3.47 -16.10
N ASP A 21 21.06 -4.18 -17.03
CA ASP A 21 21.65 -4.72 -18.23
C ASP A 21 20.68 -4.55 -19.41
N GLU A 22 21.21 -4.41 -20.63
CA GLU A 22 20.40 -4.27 -21.83
C GLU A 22 19.77 -5.61 -22.25
N ASP A 23 20.42 -6.73 -21.95
CA ASP A 23 20.05 -8.06 -22.42
C ASP A 23 19.25 -8.90 -21.42
N VAL A 24 19.18 -8.50 -20.16
CA VAL A 24 18.52 -9.22 -19.06
C VAL A 24 17.45 -8.33 -18.41
N PHE A 25 16.57 -8.94 -17.61
CA PHE A 25 15.60 -8.19 -16.83
C PHE A 25 16.31 -7.30 -15.79
N ASN A 26 16.05 -6.02 -15.87
CA ASN A 26 16.53 -5.08 -14.87
C ASN A 26 15.79 -5.31 -13.56
N GLU A 27 16.53 -5.24 -12.48
CA GLU A 27 16.04 -5.50 -11.15
C GLU A 27 16.79 -4.65 -10.12
N LEU A 28 16.08 -4.19 -9.11
CA LEU A 28 16.68 -3.59 -7.92
C LEU A 28 15.93 -4.01 -6.67
N SER A 29 16.60 -4.01 -5.54
CA SER A 29 15.98 -4.15 -4.23
C SER A 29 16.60 -3.21 -3.22
N PHE A 30 15.79 -2.78 -2.28
CA PHE A 30 16.17 -1.89 -1.18
C PHE A 30 15.27 -2.15 0.03
N ARG A 31 15.63 -1.53 1.15
CA ARG A 31 14.76 -1.48 2.34
C ARG A 31 14.33 -0.06 2.59
N ASP A 32 13.06 0.08 2.98
CA ASP A 32 12.59 1.36 3.47
C ASP A 32 13.06 1.64 4.93
N ARG A 33 12.70 2.81 5.47
CA ARG A 33 13.09 3.24 6.83
C ARG A 33 12.58 2.30 7.93
N ASP A 34 11.47 1.61 7.70
CA ASP A 34 10.86 0.67 8.65
C ASP A 34 11.35 -0.77 8.44
N GLY A 35 12.21 -1.00 7.44
CA GLY A 35 12.85 -2.28 7.15
C GLY A 35 12.07 -3.16 6.18
N HIS A 36 11.01 -2.66 5.54
CA HIS A 36 10.30 -3.41 4.52
C HIS A 36 11.20 -3.64 3.31
N ALA A 37 11.34 -4.90 2.92
CA ALA A 37 12.08 -5.26 1.73
C ALA A 37 11.24 -5.02 0.47
N VAL A 38 11.77 -4.21 -0.43
CA VAL A 38 11.14 -3.86 -1.69
C VAL A 38 11.98 -4.39 -2.84
N ARG A 39 11.33 -5.01 -3.81
CA ARG A 39 11.96 -5.50 -5.02
C ARG A 39 11.21 -4.95 -6.23
N MET A 40 11.92 -4.27 -7.11
CA MET A 40 11.39 -3.76 -8.37
C MET A 40 12.00 -4.54 -9.53
N VAL A 41 11.15 -5.10 -10.37
CA VAL A 41 11.54 -5.89 -11.53
C VAL A 41 10.95 -5.26 -12.79
N GLU A 42 11.75 -5.11 -13.82
CA GLU A 42 11.27 -4.65 -15.12
C GLU A 42 10.45 -5.74 -15.80
N ALA A 43 9.14 -5.56 -15.85
CA ALA A 43 8.23 -6.49 -16.52
C ALA A 43 8.17 -6.15 -18.03
N ARG A 44 8.96 -6.86 -18.86
CA ARG A 44 8.94 -6.66 -20.32
C ARG A 44 7.78 -7.35 -21.02
N THR A 45 7.19 -8.37 -20.41
CA THR A 45 6.17 -9.23 -21.00
C THR A 45 4.82 -9.21 -20.31
N PHE A 46 4.71 -8.50 -19.17
CA PHE A 46 3.47 -8.44 -18.42
C PHE A 46 2.68 -7.18 -18.80
N ASN A 47 1.68 -7.36 -19.67
CA ASN A 47 0.68 -6.33 -19.91
C ASN A 47 -0.48 -6.57 -18.95
N VAL A 48 -0.66 -5.67 -17.99
CA VAL A 48 -1.92 -5.60 -17.25
C VAL A 48 -2.96 -5.10 -18.24
N THR A 49 -3.85 -5.97 -18.67
CA THR A 49 -5.04 -5.53 -19.42
C THR A 49 -5.93 -4.77 -18.43
N ALA A 50 -6.13 -3.48 -18.70
CA ALA A 50 -6.95 -2.59 -17.88
C ALA A 50 -8.44 -3.01 -17.80
N ASP A 51 -8.85 -3.98 -18.62
CA ASP A 51 -10.25 -4.38 -18.81
C ASP A 51 -10.68 -5.60 -18.00
N ALA A 52 -9.83 -6.12 -17.13
CA ALA A 52 -10.26 -7.16 -16.21
C ALA A 52 -10.96 -6.51 -15.00
N GLU A 53 -12.22 -6.14 -15.15
CA GLU A 53 -13.14 -6.00 -14.02
C GLU A 53 -13.28 -7.37 -13.37
N HIS A 54 -12.28 -7.77 -12.61
CA HIS A 54 -12.38 -8.95 -11.75
C HIS A 54 -12.98 -8.47 -10.43
N ASP A 55 -14.27 -8.72 -10.28
CA ASP A 55 -14.95 -8.58 -9.01
C ASP A 55 -14.28 -9.54 -8.02
N SER A 56 -13.37 -9.00 -7.23
CA SER A 56 -12.82 -9.71 -6.09
C SER A 56 -13.95 -9.93 -5.07
N ALA A 57 -14.02 -11.11 -4.46
CA ALA A 57 -14.91 -11.33 -3.33
C ALA A 57 -14.65 -10.37 -2.15
N CYS A 58 -13.43 -9.80 -2.07
CA CYS A 58 -13.09 -8.75 -1.13
C CYS A 58 -13.55 -7.35 -1.60
N GLY A 59 -14.12 -7.23 -2.80
CA GLY A 59 -14.49 -5.95 -3.39
C GLY A 59 -13.35 -5.29 -4.16
N SER A 60 -13.37 -3.97 -4.24
CA SER A 60 -12.39 -3.18 -4.98
C SER A 60 -11.10 -3.01 -4.18
N TRP A 61 -9.97 -3.44 -4.75
CA TRP A 61 -8.67 -3.16 -4.16
C TRP A 61 -8.33 -1.67 -4.29
N PHE A 62 -7.82 -1.05 -3.23
CA PHE A 62 -7.51 0.36 -3.28
C PHE A 62 -6.11 0.75 -2.80
N GLU A 63 -5.43 -0.08 -2.00
CA GLU A 63 -4.03 0.20 -1.64
C GLU A 63 -3.27 -1.02 -1.11
N LEU A 64 -1.95 -0.94 -1.21
CA LEU A 64 -1.00 -1.70 -0.42
C LEU A 64 -0.61 -0.84 0.79
N SER A 65 -1.02 -1.22 1.99
CA SER A 65 -0.69 -0.51 3.23
C SER A 65 0.59 -1.05 3.86
N LEU A 66 1.51 -0.15 4.18
CA LEU A 66 2.73 -0.42 4.94
C LEU A 66 2.60 0.12 6.36
N PRO A 67 2.88 -0.69 7.40
CA PRO A 67 3.02 -0.20 8.76
C PRO A 67 4.29 0.64 8.88
N VAL A 68 4.17 1.86 9.38
CA VAL A 68 5.30 2.76 9.59
C VAL A 68 5.25 3.34 11.00
N LYS A 69 6.41 3.73 11.54
CA LYS A 69 6.52 4.33 12.87
C LYS A 69 6.39 5.85 12.85
N ASP A 70 6.70 6.44 11.71
CA ASP A 70 6.69 7.87 11.45
C ASP A 70 6.23 8.07 10.01
N THR A 71 4.96 8.42 9.85
CA THR A 71 4.32 8.52 8.54
C THR A 71 4.93 9.64 7.70
N VAL A 72 5.25 10.78 8.32
CA VAL A 72 5.84 11.93 7.62
C VAL A 72 7.23 11.58 7.09
N GLY A 73 8.09 11.04 7.94
CA GLY A 73 9.42 10.61 7.54
C GLY A 73 9.41 9.46 6.53
N ALA A 74 8.46 8.53 6.64
CA ALA A 74 8.27 7.49 5.63
C ALA A 74 7.79 8.10 4.30
N ALA A 75 6.87 9.07 4.32
CA ALA A 75 6.39 9.74 3.12
C ALA A 75 7.52 10.50 2.40
N GLN A 76 8.38 11.21 3.13
CA GLN A 76 9.57 11.87 2.56
C GLN A 76 10.51 10.86 1.88
N PHE A 77 10.68 9.67 2.48
CA PHE A 77 11.48 8.60 1.88
C PHE A 77 10.83 8.07 0.59
N TRP A 78 9.50 7.86 0.59
CA TRP A 78 8.79 7.28 -0.53
C TRP A 78 8.50 8.27 -1.67
N ALA A 79 8.49 9.58 -1.42
CA ALA A 79 8.17 10.61 -2.41
C ALA A 79 8.97 10.52 -3.73
N PRO A 80 10.29 10.23 -3.74
CA PRO A 80 11.05 10.06 -4.98
C PRO A 80 10.65 8.84 -5.82
N VAL A 81 9.97 7.86 -5.21
CA VAL A 81 9.57 6.59 -5.82
C VAL A 81 8.07 6.58 -6.12
N ALA A 82 7.27 6.95 -5.14
CA ALA A 82 5.83 7.08 -5.22
C ALA A 82 5.50 8.51 -5.70
N GLN A 83 4.81 8.64 -6.80
CA GLN A 83 4.76 9.89 -7.56
C GLN A 83 4.06 11.05 -6.84
N THR A 84 2.81 10.88 -6.45
CA THR A 84 1.99 11.98 -5.92
C THR A 84 1.32 11.57 -4.63
N LEU A 85 1.45 12.39 -3.59
CA LEU A 85 0.67 12.25 -2.37
C LEU A 85 -0.77 12.63 -2.69
N LEU A 86 -1.71 11.67 -2.54
CA LEU A 86 -3.12 11.87 -2.85
C LEU A 86 -3.96 12.27 -1.65
N GLN A 87 -3.69 11.66 -0.51
CA GLN A 87 -4.52 11.80 0.67
C GLN A 87 -3.68 11.75 1.93
N MET A 88 -4.05 12.56 2.89
CA MET A 88 -3.54 12.51 4.25
C MET A 88 -4.72 12.46 5.22
N ARG A 89 -4.61 11.65 6.26
CA ARG A 89 -5.59 11.57 7.33
C ARG A 89 -4.86 11.46 8.67
N GLU A 90 -5.21 12.30 9.61
CA GLU A 90 -4.59 12.31 10.94
C GLU A 90 -5.31 11.40 11.93
N GLU A 91 -6.62 11.23 11.81
CA GLU A 91 -7.43 10.45 12.73
C GLU A 91 -8.14 9.26 12.05
N PRO A 92 -8.33 8.14 12.72
CA PRO A 92 -7.92 7.80 14.08
C PRO A 92 -6.43 7.52 14.24
N THR A 93 -5.69 7.43 13.17
CA THR A 93 -4.23 7.29 13.12
C THR A 93 -3.71 7.95 11.87
N MET A 94 -2.50 8.51 11.94
CA MET A 94 -1.86 9.11 10.77
C MET A 94 -1.76 8.11 9.62
N HIS A 95 -2.24 8.52 8.46
CA HIS A 95 -2.23 7.75 7.23
C HIS A 95 -1.97 8.66 6.05
N MET A 96 -1.03 8.30 5.21
CA MET A 96 -0.73 8.98 3.95
C MET A 96 -0.83 7.99 2.79
N ARG A 97 -1.45 8.41 1.69
CA ARG A 97 -1.63 7.61 0.50
C ARG A 97 -1.03 8.27 -0.72
N PHE A 98 -0.19 7.53 -1.42
CA PHE A 98 0.40 7.93 -2.69
C PHE A 98 -0.30 7.24 -3.86
N ASP A 99 -0.46 7.97 -4.96
CA ASP A 99 -0.73 7.37 -6.27
C ASP A 99 0.58 6.93 -6.91
N ALA A 100 0.93 5.70 -6.69
CA ALA A 100 2.04 5.08 -7.40
C ALA A 100 1.49 4.41 -8.66
N THR A 101 1.32 5.14 -9.73
CA THR A 101 0.88 4.82 -11.10
C THR A 101 0.14 3.49 -11.38
N ARG A 102 0.27 2.47 -10.54
CA ARG A 102 -0.41 1.16 -10.65
C ARG A 102 -0.74 0.51 -9.31
N VAL A 103 -0.05 0.90 -8.25
CA VAL A 103 -0.23 0.33 -6.91
C VAL A 103 -0.30 1.48 -5.93
N PRO A 104 -1.49 1.95 -5.55
CA PRO A 104 -1.62 2.95 -4.51
C PRO A 104 -0.93 2.45 -3.23
N LEU A 105 -0.02 3.26 -2.71
CA LEU A 105 0.76 2.95 -1.52
C LEU A 105 0.21 3.73 -0.33
N GLY A 106 -0.23 3.02 0.70
CA GLY A 106 -0.63 3.59 1.99
C GLY A 106 0.48 3.45 3.03
N LEU A 107 0.76 4.51 3.76
CA LEU A 107 1.66 4.52 4.93
C LEU A 107 0.82 4.76 6.17
N SER A 108 0.88 3.89 7.16
CA SER A 108 -0.01 3.97 8.31
C SER A 108 0.67 3.64 9.64
N GLU A 109 0.44 4.49 10.65
CA GLU A 109 0.85 4.27 12.03
C GLU A 109 -0.14 3.41 12.83
N SER A 110 -1.15 2.83 12.19
CA SER A 110 -2.16 2.03 12.86
C SER A 110 -1.54 0.80 13.55
N ILE A 111 -1.83 0.63 14.82
CA ILE A 111 -1.43 -0.56 15.59
C ILE A 111 -2.09 -1.86 15.10
N ALA A 112 -3.16 -1.75 14.34
CA ALA A 112 -3.81 -2.90 13.69
C ALA A 112 -3.00 -3.43 12.51
N LEU A 113 -2.20 -2.58 11.86
CA LEU A 113 -1.37 -2.93 10.72
C LEU A 113 0.00 -3.40 11.22
N LYS A 114 0.24 -4.72 11.25
CA LYS A 114 1.48 -5.33 11.78
C LYS A 114 2.47 -5.72 10.70
N ALA A 115 2.02 -5.83 9.47
CA ALA A 115 2.82 -6.21 8.30
C ALA A 115 2.21 -5.58 7.05
N PRO A 116 2.96 -5.50 5.93
CA PRO A 116 2.40 -5.08 4.64
C PRO A 116 1.12 -5.85 4.32
N SER A 117 0.06 -5.13 3.96
CA SER A 117 -1.28 -5.70 3.82
C SER A 117 -2.01 -5.12 2.62
N LEU A 118 -2.89 -5.92 2.02
CA LEU A 118 -3.75 -5.46 0.92
C LEU A 118 -5.07 -4.96 1.49
N CYS A 119 -5.49 -3.78 1.05
CA CYS A 119 -6.70 -3.12 1.50
C CYS A 119 -7.75 -3.04 0.39
N PHE A 120 -8.98 -3.44 0.73
CA PHE A 120 -10.12 -3.51 -0.17
C PHE A 120 -11.30 -2.72 0.41
N ARG A 121 -12.21 -2.29 -0.47
CA ARG A 121 -13.52 -1.74 -0.12
C ARG A 121 -14.60 -2.68 -0.60
N ASN A 122 -15.57 -2.97 0.26
CA ASN A 122 -16.68 -3.83 -0.08
C ASN A 122 -17.97 -3.33 0.59
N GLY A 123 -18.98 -3.00 -0.22
CA GLY A 123 -20.30 -2.62 0.25
C GLY A 123 -21.15 -3.81 0.72
N ASP A 124 -20.78 -5.06 0.39
CA ASP A 124 -21.50 -6.29 0.82
C ASP A 124 -20.73 -7.07 1.90
N ARG A 125 -20.63 -6.48 3.07
CA ARG A 125 -19.99 -7.14 4.22
C ARG A 125 -20.65 -8.47 4.60
N LYS A 126 -21.98 -8.59 4.46
CA LYS A 126 -22.69 -9.84 4.81
C LYS A 126 -22.33 -10.97 3.87
N GLY A 127 -22.31 -10.70 2.57
CA GLY A 127 -21.88 -11.67 1.57
C GLY A 127 -20.44 -12.10 1.77
N LEU A 128 -19.54 -11.14 2.05
CA LEU A 128 -18.15 -11.44 2.37
C LEU A 128 -18.03 -12.37 3.59
N MET A 129 -18.72 -12.06 4.70
CA MET A 129 -18.65 -12.87 5.92
C MET A 129 -19.18 -14.28 5.70
N ALA A 130 -20.28 -14.44 4.95
CA ALA A 130 -20.81 -15.75 4.59
C ALA A 130 -19.81 -16.57 3.74
N LEU A 131 -19.14 -15.93 2.79
CA LEU A 131 -18.13 -16.57 1.97
C LEU A 131 -16.90 -16.99 2.79
N VAL A 132 -16.40 -16.12 3.68
CA VAL A 132 -15.26 -16.40 4.56
C VAL A 132 -15.57 -17.62 5.45
N GLU A 133 -16.76 -17.67 6.06
CA GLU A 133 -17.21 -18.80 6.86
C GLU A 133 -17.34 -20.08 6.02
N GLN A 134 -17.98 -20.01 4.85
CA GLN A 134 -18.13 -21.15 3.94
C GLN A 134 -16.78 -21.73 3.50
N ARG A 135 -15.79 -20.90 3.29
CA ARG A 135 -14.45 -21.28 2.82
C ARG A 135 -13.51 -21.65 3.95
N GLY A 136 -13.88 -21.38 5.20
CA GLY A 136 -13.08 -21.66 6.38
C GLY A 136 -11.84 -20.78 6.49
N PHE A 137 -11.86 -19.55 5.97
CA PHE A 137 -10.78 -18.61 6.16
C PHE A 137 -10.76 -18.07 7.59
N GLU A 138 -9.56 -17.83 8.10
CA GLU A 138 -9.36 -17.24 9.41
C GLU A 138 -9.66 -15.75 9.39
N ILE A 139 -10.44 -15.27 10.36
CA ILE A 139 -10.69 -13.85 10.60
C ILE A 139 -9.85 -13.43 11.81
N GLU A 140 -8.93 -12.50 11.61
CA GLU A 140 -8.21 -11.88 12.69
C GLU A 140 -9.10 -10.85 13.40
N LYS A 141 -9.09 -10.87 14.74
CA LYS A 141 -9.83 -9.91 15.56
C LYS A 141 -8.89 -8.84 16.10
N TYR A 142 -9.29 -7.61 15.97
CA TYR A 142 -8.57 -6.44 16.46
C TYR A 142 -9.44 -5.73 17.50
N PRO A 143 -9.19 -5.92 18.82
CA PRO A 143 -9.93 -5.26 19.88
C PRO A 143 -9.86 -3.74 19.74
N GLY A 144 -11.02 -3.08 19.84
CA GLY A 144 -11.14 -1.62 19.63
C GLY A 144 -11.38 -1.19 18.18
N TYR A 145 -11.40 -2.14 17.24
CA TYR A 145 -11.69 -1.89 15.82
C TYR A 145 -12.89 -2.70 15.32
N GLU A 146 -13.74 -3.15 16.25
CA GLU A 146 -14.92 -3.94 15.93
C GLU A 146 -15.85 -3.17 14.99
N GLY A 147 -16.09 -3.74 13.83
CA GLY A 147 -16.96 -3.13 12.83
C GLY A 147 -16.25 -2.21 11.83
N ALA A 148 -15.04 -1.77 12.10
CA ALA A 148 -14.32 -0.87 11.20
C ALA A 148 -13.87 -1.57 9.91
N PHE A 149 -13.48 -2.85 10.01
CA PHE A 149 -13.04 -3.66 8.88
C PHE A 149 -13.21 -5.16 9.17
N VAL A 150 -13.05 -5.97 8.13
CA VAL A 150 -12.86 -7.42 8.24
C VAL A 150 -11.41 -7.70 7.89
N ALA A 151 -10.67 -8.37 8.79
CA ALA A 151 -9.30 -8.79 8.54
C ALA A 151 -9.26 -10.29 8.26
N ILE A 152 -8.91 -10.68 7.05
CA ILE A 152 -8.86 -12.07 6.58
C ILE A 152 -7.41 -12.50 6.47
N LYS A 153 -7.05 -13.61 7.10
CA LYS A 153 -5.72 -14.19 7.01
C LYS A 153 -5.62 -15.09 5.78
N ALA A 154 -4.75 -14.73 4.86
CA ALA A 154 -4.41 -15.59 3.74
C ALA A 154 -3.49 -16.74 4.18
N PRO A 155 -3.50 -17.90 3.48
CA PRO A 155 -2.70 -19.07 3.86
C PRO A 155 -1.20 -18.82 3.97
N GLU A 156 -0.67 -17.90 3.15
CA GLU A 156 0.73 -17.49 3.16
C GLU A 156 1.07 -16.48 4.28
N GLY A 157 0.07 -16.07 5.06
CA GLY A 157 0.23 -15.17 6.19
C GLY A 157 -0.05 -13.69 5.92
N THR A 158 -0.33 -13.30 4.68
CA THR A 158 -0.75 -11.93 4.34
C THR A 158 -2.13 -11.64 4.96
N THR A 159 -2.30 -10.44 5.52
CA THR A 159 -3.62 -9.99 5.97
C THR A 159 -4.28 -9.14 4.90
N LEU A 160 -5.53 -9.45 4.59
CA LEU A 160 -6.40 -8.67 3.72
C LEU A 160 -7.34 -7.87 4.62
N PHE A 161 -7.27 -6.54 4.55
CA PHE A 161 -8.22 -5.67 5.24
C PHE A 161 -9.32 -5.28 4.28
N VAL A 162 -10.57 -5.53 4.67
CA VAL A 162 -11.75 -5.18 3.89
C VAL A 162 -12.58 -4.17 4.66
N PHE A 163 -12.62 -2.96 4.18
CA PHE A 163 -13.35 -1.83 4.75
C PHE A 163 -14.74 -1.69 4.12
N GLU A 164 -15.66 -1.05 4.82
CA GLU A 164 -16.91 -0.58 4.21
C GLU A 164 -16.62 0.57 3.24
N GLU A 165 -17.54 0.80 2.27
CA GLU A 165 -17.31 1.74 1.17
C GLU A 165 -17.11 3.19 1.64
N ASP A 166 -17.76 3.56 2.72
CA ASP A 166 -17.78 4.88 3.34
C ASP A 166 -16.82 5.03 4.53
N PHE A 167 -16.07 3.99 4.88
CA PHE A 167 -15.21 3.97 6.08
C PHE A 167 -14.11 5.02 6.08
N LEU A 168 -13.68 5.53 4.94
CA LEU A 168 -12.49 6.38 4.85
C LEU A 168 -12.68 7.81 5.39
N GLY A 169 -13.84 8.14 5.99
CA GLY A 169 -14.07 9.43 6.64
C GLY A 169 -13.78 10.65 5.75
N GLU A 170 -13.79 11.83 6.31
CA GLU A 170 -13.31 13.04 5.62
C GLU A 170 -11.80 12.94 5.42
N SER A 171 -11.38 12.70 4.19
CA SER A 171 -9.97 12.75 3.78
C SER A 171 -9.68 14.12 3.20
N TYR A 172 -8.59 14.74 3.63
CA TYR A 172 -8.09 15.94 2.97
C TYR A 172 -7.42 15.53 1.66
N GLU A 173 -7.93 16.04 0.53
CA GLU A 173 -7.21 15.96 -0.74
C GLU A 173 -6.02 16.91 -0.65
N VAL A 174 -4.84 16.40 -0.91
CA VAL A 174 -3.63 17.23 -1.03
C VAL A 174 -3.70 17.94 -2.38
N ASP A 175 -3.37 19.22 -2.43
CA ASP A 175 -3.35 19.98 -3.67
C ASP A 175 -2.39 19.39 -4.71
N GLU A 176 -2.50 19.86 -5.96
CA GLU A 176 -1.71 19.33 -7.08
C GLU A 176 -0.18 19.43 -6.89
N SER A 177 0.30 20.19 -5.90
CA SER A 177 1.73 20.34 -5.64
C SER A 177 2.32 19.08 -4.99
N GLY A 178 1.53 18.36 -4.19
CA GLY A 178 1.97 17.14 -3.48
C GLY A 178 3.22 17.33 -2.62
N ASP A 179 3.56 18.57 -2.31
CA ASP A 179 4.78 18.91 -1.59
C ASP A 179 4.60 18.66 -0.10
N ILE A 180 5.33 17.66 0.41
CA ILE A 180 5.35 17.28 1.82
C ILE A 180 6.43 18.03 2.62
N SER A 181 7.17 18.95 2.01
CA SER A 181 8.24 19.71 2.66
C SER A 181 7.71 20.69 3.73
N ASP A 182 6.45 21.10 3.61
CA ASP A 182 5.80 22.08 4.49
C ASP A 182 5.14 21.46 5.74
N PHE A 183 5.19 20.14 5.91
CA PHE A 183 4.65 19.51 7.11
C PHE A 183 5.58 19.73 8.30
N PRO A 184 5.05 20.21 9.44
CA PRO A 184 5.85 20.39 10.65
C PRO A 184 6.38 19.06 11.15
N SER A 185 7.67 19.04 11.44
CA SER A 185 8.40 17.89 12.02
C SER A 185 8.08 17.71 13.50
#